data_44ad855626476965b55e1fbd4406edab
#
_entry.id   44ad855626476965b55e1fbd4406edab
#
_cell.length_a   1.000
_cell.length_b   1.000
_cell.length_c   1.000
_cell.angle_alpha   90.00
_cell.angle_beta   90.00
_cell.angle_gamma   90.00
#
_symmetry.space_group_name_H-M   'P 1'
#
loop_
_entity.id
_entity.type
_entity.pdbx_description
1 polymer ?
#
loop_
_entity_poly.entity_id
_entity_poly.type
_entity_poly.pdbx_seq_one_letter_code
_entity_poly.pdbx_strand_id
1 'polypeptide(L)'
;MQNFCQALGVTCEYCHSAPRGGGLAEPKKDVARAMMAMTRDINSKIETATGKPASEVTRVECVTCHHGVAIPRQLNEILSRTVREKGVAAAVAQYRELRKQYFGGQSYDFSEGMLLTLGQQLTASKPDDAIALLQLNVEFYPQSARSYAALGYAYTRKFDDRTATKYLEKAVALDPDNGVIQGQLEQLRSYQRRK
;
A
#
# COMPACT_ATOMS: atom_id res chain seq x y z
N MET A 1 -3.05 -20.76 21.19
CA MET A 1 -3.28 -21.16 19.78
C MET A 1 -4.22 -20.19 19.07
N GLN A 2 -5.40 -19.84 19.60
CA GLN A 2 -6.34 -18.88 18.98
C GLN A 2 -5.70 -17.52 18.68
N ASN A 3 -4.87 -16.97 19.56
CA ASN A 3 -4.17 -15.70 19.36
C ASN A 3 -3.27 -15.70 18.11
N PHE A 4 -2.64 -16.84 17.78
CA PHE A 4 -1.83 -16.95 16.56
C PHE A 4 -2.71 -16.89 15.31
N CYS A 5 -3.82 -17.63 15.29
CA CYS A 5 -4.73 -17.65 14.15
C CYS A 5 -5.30 -16.24 13.90
N GLN A 6 -5.68 -15.54 14.96
CA GLN A 6 -6.19 -14.19 14.87
C GLN A 6 -5.12 -13.19 14.40
N ALA A 7 -3.91 -13.24 14.98
CA ALA A 7 -2.83 -12.35 14.61
C ALA A 7 -2.38 -12.52 13.14
N LEU A 8 -2.47 -13.74 12.61
CA LEU A 8 -2.07 -14.10 11.25
C LEU A 8 -3.24 -14.10 10.24
N GLY A 9 -4.48 -13.95 10.70
CA GLY A 9 -5.66 -14.04 9.82
C GLY A 9 -5.84 -15.41 9.14
N VAL A 10 -5.47 -16.48 9.83
CA VAL A 10 -5.50 -17.85 9.29
C VAL A 10 -6.26 -18.82 10.19
N THR A 11 -6.65 -19.98 9.63
CA THR A 11 -7.22 -21.09 10.40
C THR A 11 -6.12 -21.99 10.96
N CYS A 12 -6.48 -22.89 11.85
CA CYS A 12 -5.53 -23.84 12.46
C CYS A 12 -4.88 -24.76 11.42
N GLU A 13 -5.61 -25.10 10.34
CA GLU A 13 -5.11 -25.94 9.24
C GLU A 13 -3.96 -25.28 8.47
N TYR A 14 -3.81 -23.97 8.53
CA TYR A 14 -2.67 -23.31 7.90
C TYR A 14 -1.31 -23.84 8.38
N CYS A 15 -1.21 -24.17 9.68
CA CYS A 15 -0.01 -24.76 10.28
C CYS A 15 -0.17 -26.26 10.62
N HIS A 16 -1.41 -26.78 10.68
CA HIS A 16 -1.74 -28.14 11.11
C HIS A 16 -2.49 -28.88 10.00
N SER A 17 -1.86 -29.02 8.84
CA SER A 17 -2.47 -29.60 7.64
C SER A 17 -2.61 -31.14 7.65
N ALA A 18 -2.05 -31.82 8.65
CA ALA A 18 -2.14 -33.28 8.79
C ALA A 18 -3.00 -33.70 9.99
N PRO A 19 -3.68 -34.89 9.94
CA PRO A 19 -4.32 -35.49 11.10
C PRO A 19 -3.35 -35.64 12.26
N ARG A 20 -3.83 -35.53 13.50
CA ARG A 20 -3.03 -35.69 14.73
C ARG A 20 -2.20 -36.98 14.64
N GLY A 21 -0.86 -36.86 14.58
CA GLY A 21 0.06 -37.99 14.58
C GLY A 21 1.04 -38.08 13.39
N GLY A 22 0.91 -37.25 12.38
CA GLY A 22 1.87 -37.23 11.27
C GLY A 22 3.16 -36.46 11.67
N GLY A 23 4.23 -37.21 11.91
CA GLY A 23 5.56 -36.70 12.32
C GLY A 23 6.38 -36.04 11.18
N LEU A 24 5.76 -35.46 10.19
CA LEU A 24 6.45 -34.72 9.14
C LEU A 24 6.77 -33.32 9.62
N ALA A 25 8.01 -32.92 9.46
CA ALA A 25 8.45 -31.54 9.69
C ALA A 25 7.59 -30.58 8.84
N GLU A 26 6.75 -29.78 9.50
CA GLU A 26 5.92 -28.80 8.81
C GLU A 26 6.68 -27.47 8.78
N PRO A 27 7.19 -27.02 7.62
CA PRO A 27 8.01 -25.81 7.51
C PRO A 27 7.37 -24.58 8.16
N LYS A 28 6.04 -24.49 8.14
CA LYS A 28 5.31 -23.38 8.76
C LYS A 28 5.39 -23.40 10.30
N LYS A 29 5.47 -24.55 10.93
CA LYS A 29 5.67 -24.66 12.38
C LYS A 29 7.08 -24.22 12.78
N ASP A 30 8.08 -24.52 11.97
CA ASP A 30 9.45 -24.11 12.25
C ASP A 30 9.60 -22.58 12.11
N VAL A 31 8.99 -21.99 11.06
CA VAL A 31 8.88 -20.54 10.92
C VAL A 31 8.17 -19.93 12.13
N ALA A 32 7.05 -20.49 12.58
CA ALA A 32 6.33 -19.99 13.75
C ALA A 32 7.17 -20.04 15.02
N ARG A 33 7.95 -21.11 15.25
CA ARG A 33 8.88 -21.23 16.38
C ARG A 33 9.98 -20.16 16.33
N ALA A 34 10.55 -19.92 15.14
CA ALA A 34 11.55 -18.87 14.93
C ALA A 34 10.96 -17.47 15.20
N MET A 35 9.74 -17.18 14.72
CA MET A 35 9.05 -15.93 14.99
C MET A 35 8.76 -15.72 16.48
N MET A 36 8.34 -16.77 17.20
CA MET A 36 8.17 -16.70 18.65
C MET A 36 9.48 -16.43 19.40
N ALA A 37 10.59 -17.03 18.95
CA ALA A 37 11.91 -16.74 19.52
C ALA A 37 12.33 -15.28 19.27
N MET A 38 12.16 -14.80 18.04
CA MET A 38 12.42 -13.41 17.67
C MET A 38 11.59 -12.43 18.50
N THR A 39 10.30 -12.67 18.70
CA THR A 39 9.43 -11.81 19.51
C THR A 39 9.91 -11.73 20.96
N ARG A 40 10.35 -12.84 21.56
CA ARG A 40 10.94 -12.85 22.92
C ARG A 40 12.23 -12.06 22.98
N ASP A 41 13.11 -12.22 21.98
CA ASP A 41 14.38 -11.50 21.92
C ASP A 41 14.16 -9.97 21.80
N ILE A 42 13.23 -9.54 20.94
CA ILE A 42 12.87 -8.12 20.81
C ILE A 42 12.38 -7.57 22.15
N ASN A 43 11.46 -8.26 22.84
CA ASN A 43 10.92 -7.79 24.10
C ASN A 43 12.01 -7.69 25.19
N SER A 44 12.93 -8.65 25.28
CA SER A 44 14.07 -8.59 26.20
C SER A 44 14.99 -7.40 25.89
N LYS A 45 15.21 -7.09 24.61
CA LYS A 45 15.99 -5.91 24.22
C LYS A 45 15.31 -4.59 24.56
N ILE A 46 13.97 -4.51 24.43
CA ILE A 46 13.21 -3.33 24.84
C ILE A 46 13.36 -3.10 26.36
N GLU A 47 13.20 -4.14 27.18
CA GLU A 47 13.39 -4.07 28.62
C GLU A 47 14.81 -3.59 28.99
N THR A 48 15.82 -4.16 28.32
CA THR A 48 17.22 -3.76 28.53
C THR A 48 17.48 -2.31 28.11
N ALA A 49 16.99 -1.90 26.94
CA ALA A 49 17.24 -0.57 26.39
C ALA A 49 16.52 0.55 27.17
N THR A 50 15.33 0.24 27.72
CA THR A 50 14.52 1.20 28.48
C THR A 50 14.85 1.21 29.97
N GLY A 51 15.49 0.17 30.49
CA GLY A 51 15.70 -0.03 31.91
C GLY A 51 14.42 -0.27 32.73
N LYS A 52 13.31 -0.59 32.01
CA LYS A 52 11.99 -0.78 32.64
C LYS A 52 11.60 -2.25 32.63
N PRO A 53 10.84 -2.71 33.64
CA PRO A 53 10.34 -4.08 33.68
C PRO A 53 9.28 -4.30 32.63
N ALA A 54 9.05 -5.57 32.26
CA ALA A 54 8.07 -6.00 31.23
C ALA A 54 6.65 -5.44 31.43
N SER A 55 6.25 -5.14 32.65
CA SER A 55 4.95 -4.56 33.00
C SER A 55 4.78 -3.09 32.65
N GLU A 56 5.89 -2.39 32.42
CA GLU A 56 5.91 -0.93 32.14
C GLU A 56 6.26 -0.59 30.70
N VAL A 57 6.56 -1.58 29.87
CA VAL A 57 6.90 -1.39 28.47
C VAL A 57 5.82 -1.98 27.54
N THR A 58 5.61 -1.32 26.42
CA THR A 58 4.78 -1.90 25.36
C THR A 58 5.47 -3.12 24.75
N ARG A 59 4.82 -4.26 24.83
CA ARG A 59 5.35 -5.52 24.30
C ARG A 59 5.02 -5.68 22.83
N VAL A 60 5.98 -6.22 22.09
CA VAL A 60 5.77 -6.67 20.72
C VAL A 60 5.10 -8.06 20.77
N GLU A 61 3.98 -8.19 20.08
CA GLU A 61 3.23 -9.43 19.92
C GLU A 61 3.16 -9.82 18.43
N CYS A 62 2.64 -11.00 18.12
CA CYS A 62 2.48 -11.43 16.72
C CYS A 62 1.64 -10.44 15.91
N VAL A 63 0.56 -9.91 16.50
CA VAL A 63 -0.33 -8.94 15.86
C VAL A 63 0.37 -7.62 15.56
N THR A 64 1.39 -7.24 16.32
CA THR A 64 2.15 -5.98 16.13
C THR A 64 2.79 -5.88 14.74
N CYS A 65 3.16 -7.01 14.15
CA CYS A 65 3.75 -7.08 12.82
C CYS A 65 2.79 -7.66 11.77
N HIS A 66 1.95 -8.62 12.16
CA HIS A 66 1.12 -9.36 11.21
C HIS A 66 -0.21 -8.69 10.88
N HIS A 67 -0.85 -7.99 11.82
CA HIS A 67 -2.11 -7.26 11.60
C HIS A 67 -3.20 -8.05 10.84
N GLY A 68 -3.31 -9.37 11.12
CA GLY A 68 -4.29 -10.24 10.47
C GLY A 68 -3.87 -10.78 9.09
N VAL A 69 -2.57 -10.77 8.77
CA VAL A 69 -2.04 -11.38 7.53
C VAL A 69 -0.86 -12.30 7.83
N ALA A 70 -0.86 -13.47 7.21
CA ALA A 70 0.17 -14.49 7.46
C ALA A 70 1.58 -14.04 7.05
N ILE A 71 1.70 -13.22 6.04
CA ILE A 71 2.96 -12.64 5.55
C ILE A 71 2.79 -11.12 5.53
N PRO A 72 3.37 -10.40 6.51
CA PRO A 72 3.26 -8.94 6.59
C PRO A 72 4.10 -8.29 5.48
N ARG A 73 3.42 -7.76 4.47
CA ARG A 73 4.01 -6.98 3.39
C ARG A 73 3.26 -5.68 3.22
N GLN A 74 3.96 -4.64 2.86
CA GLN A 74 3.32 -3.36 2.55
C GLN A 74 2.54 -3.45 1.23
N LEU A 75 1.39 -2.78 1.16
CA LEU A 75 0.52 -2.83 -0.02
C LEU A 75 1.21 -2.28 -1.27
N ASN A 76 2.02 -1.23 -1.13
CA ASN A 76 2.81 -0.68 -2.24
C ASN A 76 3.82 -1.70 -2.80
N GLU A 77 4.46 -2.51 -1.95
CA GLU A 77 5.37 -3.58 -2.37
C GLU A 77 4.63 -4.67 -3.16
N ILE A 78 3.48 -5.11 -2.63
CA ILE A 78 2.62 -6.10 -3.28
C ILE A 78 2.21 -5.62 -4.67
N LEU A 79 1.68 -4.40 -4.78
CA LEU A 79 1.20 -3.85 -6.06
C LEU A 79 2.34 -3.56 -7.02
N SER A 80 3.46 -2.98 -6.55
CA SER A 80 4.65 -2.74 -7.39
C SER A 80 5.18 -4.04 -8.00
N ARG A 81 5.21 -5.10 -7.22
CA ARG A 81 5.58 -6.43 -7.69
C ARG A 81 4.59 -6.94 -8.75
N THR A 82 3.29 -6.83 -8.48
CA THR A 82 2.26 -7.28 -9.42
C THR A 82 2.29 -6.50 -10.73
N VAL A 83 2.53 -5.18 -10.69
CA VAL A 83 2.73 -4.37 -11.91
C VAL A 83 3.90 -4.90 -12.73
N ARG A 84 5.02 -5.25 -12.07
CA ARG A 84 6.21 -5.78 -12.79
C ARG A 84 5.98 -7.17 -13.39
N GLU A 85 5.32 -8.06 -12.66
CA GLU A 85 5.20 -9.48 -13.02
C GLU A 85 3.98 -9.77 -13.90
N LYS A 86 2.86 -9.04 -13.71
CA LYS A 86 1.55 -9.35 -14.30
C LYS A 86 0.87 -8.15 -14.96
N GLY A 87 1.49 -6.98 -14.90
CA GLY A 87 0.96 -5.73 -15.47
C GLY A 87 -0.02 -4.99 -14.55
N VAL A 88 -0.32 -3.73 -14.94
CA VAL A 88 -1.13 -2.81 -14.13
C VAL A 88 -2.56 -3.26 -13.94
N ALA A 89 -3.18 -3.89 -14.94
CA ALA A 89 -4.56 -4.39 -14.85
C ALA A 89 -4.71 -5.43 -13.72
N ALA A 90 -3.73 -6.33 -13.57
CA ALA A 90 -3.70 -7.29 -12.49
C ALA A 90 -3.51 -6.61 -11.11
N ALA A 91 -2.69 -5.56 -11.03
CA ALA A 91 -2.49 -4.80 -9.81
C ALA A 91 -3.76 -4.04 -9.39
N VAL A 92 -4.49 -3.44 -10.34
CA VAL A 92 -5.79 -2.79 -10.11
C VAL A 92 -6.82 -3.78 -9.57
N ALA A 93 -6.93 -4.97 -10.19
CA ALA A 93 -7.82 -6.02 -9.71
C ALA A 93 -7.45 -6.49 -8.31
N GLN A 94 -6.16 -6.71 -8.06
CA GLN A 94 -5.64 -7.11 -6.74
C GLN A 94 -5.89 -6.05 -5.67
N TYR A 95 -5.71 -4.76 -5.97
CA TYR A 95 -6.02 -3.69 -5.03
C TYR A 95 -7.48 -3.70 -4.62
N ARG A 96 -8.41 -3.83 -5.58
CA ARG A 96 -9.86 -3.87 -5.29
C ARG A 96 -10.22 -5.06 -4.41
N GLU A 97 -9.63 -6.23 -4.67
CA GLU A 97 -9.88 -7.43 -3.85
C GLU A 97 -9.33 -7.27 -2.43
N LEU A 98 -8.08 -6.81 -2.30
CA LEU A 98 -7.48 -6.55 -0.98
C LEU A 98 -8.26 -5.46 -0.21
N ARG A 99 -8.70 -4.41 -0.89
CA ARG A 99 -9.52 -3.37 -0.26
C ARG A 99 -10.85 -3.92 0.21
N LYS A 100 -11.54 -4.74 -0.60
CA LYS A 100 -12.80 -5.38 -0.20
C LYS A 100 -12.65 -6.22 1.06
N GLN A 101 -11.52 -6.92 1.18
CA GLN A 101 -11.28 -7.84 2.30
C GLN A 101 -10.76 -7.15 3.56
N TYR A 102 -9.91 -6.12 3.43
CA TYR A 102 -9.12 -5.57 4.54
C TYR A 102 -9.37 -4.08 4.83
N PHE A 103 -10.22 -3.38 4.06
CA PHE A 103 -10.49 -1.96 4.31
C PHE A 103 -11.13 -1.74 5.68
N GLY A 104 -10.64 -0.75 6.41
CA GLY A 104 -11.06 -0.47 7.79
C GLY A 104 -10.30 -1.25 8.86
N GLY A 105 -9.47 -2.24 8.45
CA GLY A 105 -8.51 -2.92 9.32
C GLY A 105 -7.13 -2.27 9.29
N GLN A 106 -6.19 -2.87 9.99
CA GLN A 106 -4.79 -2.40 10.07
C GLN A 106 -3.82 -3.20 9.19
N SER A 107 -4.33 -4.14 8.40
CA SER A 107 -3.51 -5.07 7.60
C SER A 107 -2.74 -4.36 6.49
N TYR A 108 -3.35 -3.36 5.85
CA TYR A 108 -2.80 -2.63 4.73
C TYR A 108 -3.15 -1.15 4.78
N ASP A 109 -2.24 -0.31 4.29
CA ASP A 109 -2.51 1.11 4.07
C ASP A 109 -3.31 1.32 2.79
N PHE A 110 -4.59 1.65 2.93
CA PHE A 110 -5.48 2.04 1.83
C PHE A 110 -5.69 3.55 1.77
N SER A 111 -4.81 4.35 2.35
CA SER A 111 -4.90 5.81 2.27
C SER A 111 -4.72 6.31 0.83
N GLU A 112 -5.18 7.53 0.60
CA GLU A 112 -4.97 8.26 -0.66
C GLU A 112 -3.50 8.26 -1.10
N GLY A 113 -2.58 8.43 -0.15
CA GLY A 113 -1.15 8.56 -0.41
C GLY A 113 -0.51 7.33 -1.03
N MET A 114 -1.05 6.15 -0.77
CA MET A 114 -0.45 4.89 -1.21
C MET A 114 -0.48 4.75 -2.75
N LEU A 115 -1.67 4.82 -3.38
CA LEU A 115 -1.79 4.74 -4.85
C LEU A 115 -1.23 5.99 -5.53
N LEU A 116 -1.34 7.17 -4.92
CA LEU A 116 -0.76 8.40 -5.43
C LEU A 116 0.75 8.26 -5.58
N THR A 117 1.45 7.83 -4.53
CA THR A 117 2.91 7.64 -4.56
C THR A 117 3.32 6.61 -5.61
N LEU A 118 2.63 5.48 -5.69
CA LEU A 118 2.95 4.44 -6.67
C LEU A 118 2.73 4.93 -8.11
N GLY A 119 1.64 5.65 -8.37
CA GLY A 119 1.36 6.26 -9.66
C GLY A 119 2.43 7.29 -10.05
N GLN A 120 2.82 8.18 -9.12
CA GLN A 120 3.86 9.16 -9.36
C GLN A 120 5.22 8.53 -9.71
N GLN A 121 5.60 7.45 -9.02
CA GLN A 121 6.85 6.70 -9.30
C GLN A 121 6.89 6.14 -10.72
N LEU A 122 5.74 5.70 -11.25
CA LEU A 122 5.65 5.11 -12.59
C LEU A 122 5.52 6.15 -13.70
N THR A 123 5.14 7.39 -13.41
CA THR A 123 4.79 8.40 -14.41
C THR A 123 5.89 8.67 -15.44
N ALA A 124 7.15 8.64 -15.03
CA ALA A 124 8.28 8.91 -15.93
C ALA A 124 8.57 7.75 -16.91
N SER A 125 8.43 6.50 -16.44
CA SER A 125 8.82 5.31 -17.21
C SER A 125 7.64 4.58 -17.85
N LYS A 126 6.46 4.62 -17.22
CA LYS A 126 5.25 3.90 -17.63
C LYS A 126 4.01 4.76 -17.39
N PRO A 127 3.82 5.84 -18.16
CA PRO A 127 2.72 6.78 -17.93
C PRO A 127 1.32 6.16 -18.03
N ASP A 128 1.13 5.12 -18.85
CA ASP A 128 -0.15 4.40 -18.92
C ASP A 128 -0.45 3.62 -17.65
N ASP A 129 0.53 2.94 -17.08
CA ASP A 129 0.40 2.24 -15.80
C ASP A 129 0.14 3.24 -14.67
N ALA A 130 0.84 4.38 -14.67
CA ALA A 130 0.62 5.46 -13.71
C ALA A 130 -0.81 5.99 -13.78
N ILE A 131 -1.32 6.28 -14.98
CA ILE A 131 -2.69 6.76 -15.20
C ILE A 131 -3.70 5.76 -14.63
N ALA A 132 -3.55 4.47 -14.91
CA ALA A 132 -4.47 3.44 -14.41
C ALA A 132 -4.53 3.42 -12.87
N LEU A 133 -3.39 3.52 -12.19
CA LEU A 133 -3.34 3.56 -10.72
C LEU A 133 -3.89 4.87 -10.15
N LEU A 134 -3.60 6.01 -10.79
CA LEU A 134 -4.11 7.31 -10.37
C LEU A 134 -5.63 7.44 -10.60
N GLN A 135 -6.14 6.85 -11.69
CA GLN A 135 -7.59 6.73 -11.92
C GLN A 135 -8.27 5.88 -10.86
N LEU A 136 -7.66 4.76 -10.47
CA LEU A 136 -8.14 3.97 -9.34
C LEU A 136 -8.12 4.79 -8.03
N ASN A 137 -7.12 5.64 -7.85
CA ASN A 137 -7.05 6.49 -6.65
C ASN A 137 -8.20 7.50 -6.61
N VAL A 138 -8.50 8.22 -7.70
CA VAL A 138 -9.61 9.18 -7.73
C VAL A 138 -10.99 8.51 -7.69
N GLU A 139 -11.10 7.23 -8.05
CA GLU A 139 -12.34 6.44 -7.85
C GLU A 139 -12.68 6.34 -6.36
N PHE A 140 -11.68 6.09 -5.50
CA PHE A 140 -11.87 5.99 -4.05
C PHE A 140 -11.75 7.32 -3.31
N TYR A 141 -11.00 8.27 -3.87
CA TYR A 141 -10.73 9.59 -3.29
C TYR A 141 -11.08 10.71 -4.30
N PRO A 142 -12.37 10.90 -4.62
CA PRO A 142 -12.80 11.83 -5.67
C PRO A 142 -12.57 13.31 -5.35
N GLN A 143 -12.21 13.65 -4.12
CA GLN A 143 -11.85 15.01 -3.69
C GLN A 143 -10.34 15.25 -3.61
N SER A 144 -9.53 14.31 -4.08
CA SER A 144 -8.07 14.43 -4.05
C SER A 144 -7.54 15.36 -5.14
N ALA A 145 -7.34 16.62 -4.85
CA ALA A 145 -6.67 17.58 -5.75
C ALA A 145 -5.29 17.06 -6.21
N ARG A 146 -4.54 16.45 -5.29
CA ARG A 146 -3.20 15.89 -5.56
C ARG A 146 -3.23 14.76 -6.59
N SER A 147 -4.23 13.89 -6.51
CA SER A 147 -4.38 12.77 -7.47
C SER A 147 -4.79 13.28 -8.85
N TYR A 148 -5.65 14.29 -8.92
CA TYR A 148 -5.99 14.94 -10.19
C TYR A 148 -4.79 15.67 -10.79
N ALA A 149 -3.99 16.36 -9.99
CA ALA A 149 -2.75 16.99 -10.46
C ALA A 149 -1.74 15.97 -10.99
N ALA A 150 -1.58 14.83 -10.30
CA ALA A 150 -0.74 13.73 -10.75
C ALA A 150 -1.22 13.12 -12.07
N LEU A 151 -2.55 12.97 -12.25
CA LEU A 151 -3.14 12.56 -13.53
C LEU A 151 -2.82 13.57 -14.64
N GLY A 152 -2.99 14.87 -14.38
CA GLY A 152 -2.63 15.92 -15.31
C GLY A 152 -1.17 15.81 -15.75
N TYR A 153 -0.27 15.64 -14.79
CA TYR A 153 1.15 15.43 -15.10
C TYR A 153 1.41 14.15 -15.90
N ALA A 154 0.75 13.04 -15.58
CA ALA A 154 0.90 11.77 -16.32
C ALA A 154 0.41 11.91 -17.78
N TYR A 155 -0.68 12.63 -18.03
CA TYR A 155 -1.15 12.91 -19.39
C TYR A 155 -0.22 13.87 -20.15
N THR A 156 0.40 14.82 -19.48
CA THR A 156 1.45 15.66 -20.10
C THR A 156 2.64 14.79 -20.58
N ARG A 157 3.02 13.77 -19.82
CA ARG A 157 4.07 12.82 -20.24
C ARG A 157 3.68 11.99 -21.46
N LYS A 158 2.38 11.84 -21.73
CA LYS A 158 1.84 11.20 -22.95
C LYS A 158 1.63 12.19 -24.10
N PHE A 159 1.96 13.45 -23.93
CA PHE A 159 1.69 14.50 -24.90
C PHE A 159 0.18 14.72 -25.19
N ASP A 160 -0.69 14.27 -24.27
CA ASP A 160 -2.13 14.55 -24.32
C ASP A 160 -2.41 15.82 -23.48
N ASP A 161 -1.99 16.96 -24.04
CA ASP A 161 -2.10 18.26 -23.37
C ASP A 161 -3.57 18.64 -23.09
N ARG A 162 -4.51 18.17 -23.90
CA ARG A 162 -5.95 18.44 -23.73
C ARG A 162 -6.51 17.76 -22.49
N THR A 163 -6.22 16.49 -22.32
CA THR A 163 -6.65 15.73 -21.15
C THR A 163 -5.91 16.19 -19.89
N ALA A 164 -4.61 16.48 -20.02
CA ALA A 164 -3.80 17.03 -18.93
C ALA A 164 -4.40 18.33 -18.36
N THR A 165 -4.81 19.26 -19.25
CA THR A 165 -5.45 20.51 -18.85
C THR A 165 -6.72 20.27 -18.05
N LYS A 166 -7.62 19.37 -18.52
CA LYS A 166 -8.86 19.05 -17.80
C LYS A 166 -8.61 18.54 -16.38
N TYR A 167 -7.62 17.67 -16.20
CA TYR A 167 -7.30 17.12 -14.88
C TYR A 167 -6.66 18.19 -13.98
N LEU A 168 -5.78 19.05 -14.50
CA LEU A 168 -5.21 20.15 -13.72
C LEU A 168 -6.27 21.21 -13.34
N GLU A 169 -7.20 21.53 -14.23
CA GLU A 169 -8.34 22.40 -13.90
C GLU A 169 -9.20 21.81 -12.79
N LYS A 170 -9.47 20.50 -12.84
CA LYS A 170 -10.17 19.81 -11.76
C LYS A 170 -9.39 19.86 -10.44
N ALA A 171 -8.08 19.71 -10.49
CA ALA A 171 -7.22 19.79 -9.31
C ALA A 171 -7.25 21.20 -8.69
N VAL A 172 -7.14 22.27 -9.52
CA VAL A 172 -7.26 23.67 -9.05
C VAL A 172 -8.64 23.95 -8.47
N ALA A 173 -9.72 23.41 -9.07
CA ALA A 173 -11.07 23.59 -8.54
C ALA A 173 -11.27 22.94 -7.16
N LEU A 174 -10.53 21.86 -6.85
CA LEU A 174 -10.59 21.17 -5.55
C LEU A 174 -9.68 21.80 -4.50
N ASP A 175 -8.58 22.44 -4.90
CA ASP A 175 -7.62 23.10 -4.01
C ASP A 175 -7.14 24.40 -4.67
N PRO A 176 -7.99 25.47 -4.63
CA PRO A 176 -7.71 26.70 -5.35
C PRO A 176 -6.55 27.51 -4.76
N ASP A 177 -6.16 27.26 -3.53
CA ASP A 177 -5.07 27.97 -2.86
C ASP A 177 -3.70 27.30 -3.09
N ASN A 178 -3.67 26.19 -3.83
CA ASN A 178 -2.46 25.44 -4.09
C ASN A 178 -1.65 26.01 -5.26
N GLY A 179 -0.73 26.90 -4.94
CA GLY A 179 0.13 27.55 -5.93
C GLY A 179 0.96 26.60 -6.80
N VAL A 180 1.28 25.40 -6.30
CA VAL A 180 2.00 24.39 -7.08
C VAL A 180 1.13 23.86 -8.22
N ILE A 181 -0.13 23.50 -7.92
CA ILE A 181 -1.09 22.98 -8.91
C ILE A 181 -1.45 24.08 -9.92
N GLN A 182 -1.68 25.32 -9.45
CA GLN A 182 -1.89 26.48 -10.32
C GLN A 182 -0.71 26.69 -11.28
N GLY A 183 0.52 26.67 -10.75
CA GLY A 183 1.72 26.83 -11.57
C GLY A 183 1.86 25.74 -12.65
N GLN A 184 1.52 24.49 -12.34
CA GLN A 184 1.51 23.40 -13.31
C GLN A 184 0.51 23.67 -14.45
N LEU A 185 -0.69 24.13 -14.13
CA LEU A 185 -1.72 24.46 -15.14
C LEU A 185 -1.28 25.63 -16.02
N GLU A 186 -0.74 26.68 -15.43
CA GLU A 186 -0.25 27.86 -16.17
C GLU A 186 0.93 27.48 -17.09
N GLN A 187 1.86 26.67 -16.61
CA GLN A 187 2.99 26.20 -17.43
C GLN A 187 2.49 25.41 -18.65
N LEU A 188 1.53 24.50 -18.47
CA LEU A 188 0.95 23.72 -19.55
C LEU A 188 0.23 24.63 -20.57
N ARG A 189 -0.59 25.58 -20.12
CA ARG A 189 -1.29 26.56 -20.96
C ARG A 189 -0.32 27.46 -21.75
N SER A 190 0.78 27.87 -21.10
CA SER A 190 1.80 28.69 -21.75
C SER A 190 2.54 27.91 -22.84
N TYR A 191 2.78 26.63 -22.64
CA TYR A 191 3.35 25.74 -23.65
C TYR A 191 2.41 25.53 -24.83
N GLN A 192 1.13 25.31 -24.59
CA GLN A 192 0.11 25.16 -25.65
C GLN A 192 -0.04 26.42 -26.53
N ARG A 193 0.11 27.63 -25.95
CA ARG A 193 0.06 28.91 -26.70
C ARG A 193 1.28 29.14 -27.61
N ARG A 194 2.37 28.40 -27.39
CA ARG A 194 3.62 28.52 -28.17
C ARG A 194 3.74 27.49 -29.30
N LYS A 195 2.85 26.50 -29.34
CA LYS A 195 2.71 25.55 -30.45
C LYS A 195 1.84 26.13 -31.56
#